data_fc526bbc17d765f9bff7430650ebb152
#
_entry.id   fc526bbc17d765f9bff7430650ebb152
#
_cell.length_a   1.000
_cell.length_b   1.000
_cell.length_c   1.000
_cell.angle_alpha   90.00
_cell.angle_beta   90.00
_cell.angle_gamma   90.00
#
_symmetry.space_group_name_H-M   'P 1'
#
loop_
_entity.id
_entity.type
_entity.pdbx_description
1 polymer ?
#
loop_
_entity_poly.entity_id
_entity_poly.type
_entity_poly.pdbx_seq_one_letter_code
_entity_poly.pdbx_strand_id
1 'polypeptide(L)'
;ESSLQLLPQSRVLFIGSCFADHVGQRLAACLPSNQVCINPHGTLYNPVSIRNVLATYLADDVVKPFSEAGFFQLDSDEWRHWDYATKYTASSRAALATMLREEWQLTADFVRRADALFITFSTDHVYCLREGEYRDACVANCHKQPMRLFREEVADWNTLCAQWTAFLSAYHRDYPKQKVIFTLSPYRYAKYGMHENALSKSRLLLLIDSLCRDFGSFVSYFPAYEIITDELRDYRFYASDMLHPSEQAIDYVWEQFTTWAFTPQLTAYARERSAILRDMQHRPINPNSEAHQQFLQRLTEKKRKFEAKWGSID
;
A
#
# COMPACT_ATOMS: atom_id res chain seq x y z
N GLU A 1 5.90 -19.18 11.27
CA GLU A 1 7.13 -18.52 10.75
C GLU A 1 6.78 -17.76 9.48
N SER A 2 7.35 -16.55 9.29
CA SER A 2 7.13 -15.73 8.11
C SER A 2 7.78 -16.36 6.88
N SER A 3 7.05 -16.39 5.75
CA SER A 3 7.64 -16.72 4.44
C SER A 3 8.36 -15.51 3.82
N LEU A 4 8.17 -14.31 4.37
CA LEU A 4 8.80 -13.07 3.92
C LEU A 4 10.10 -12.82 4.69
N GLN A 5 11.17 -12.58 3.96
CA GLN A 5 12.49 -12.28 4.51
C GLN A 5 13.05 -11.05 3.77
N LEU A 6 12.72 -9.85 4.27
CA LEU A 6 13.18 -8.61 3.67
C LEU A 6 14.66 -8.37 3.96
N LEU A 7 15.37 -7.98 2.92
CA LEU A 7 16.79 -7.62 2.92
C LEU A 7 16.95 -6.11 2.66
N PRO A 8 18.13 -5.52 2.92
CA PRO A 8 18.38 -4.10 2.64
C PRO A 8 18.13 -3.66 1.19
N GLN A 9 18.20 -4.58 0.23
CA GLN A 9 17.95 -4.34 -1.20
C GLN A 9 16.53 -4.70 -1.64
N SER A 10 15.68 -5.20 -0.75
CA SER A 10 14.31 -5.62 -1.12
C SER A 10 13.46 -4.47 -1.60
N ARG A 11 12.65 -4.75 -2.61
CA ARG A 11 11.69 -3.81 -3.22
C ARG A 11 10.27 -4.26 -2.90
N VAL A 12 9.48 -3.38 -2.29
CA VAL A 12 8.13 -3.71 -1.82
C VAL A 12 7.10 -2.72 -2.37
N LEU A 13 6.07 -3.24 -3.03
CA LEU A 13 4.87 -2.48 -3.37
C LEU A 13 3.84 -2.64 -2.26
N PHE A 14 3.38 -1.51 -1.72
CA PHE A 14 2.21 -1.43 -0.85
C PHE A 14 1.02 -0.92 -1.64
N ILE A 15 -0.09 -1.66 -1.60
CA ILE A 15 -1.33 -1.26 -2.25
C ILE A 15 -2.53 -1.59 -1.37
N GLY A 16 -3.47 -0.65 -1.26
CA GLY A 16 -4.68 -0.83 -0.49
C GLY A 16 -5.12 0.41 0.27
N SER A 17 -5.66 0.22 1.46
CA SER A 17 -6.19 1.29 2.31
C SER A 17 -5.09 2.21 2.87
N CYS A 18 -5.49 3.28 3.58
CA CYS A 18 -4.57 4.17 4.30
C CYS A 18 -3.65 3.42 5.28
N PHE A 19 -4.02 2.23 5.74
CA PHE A 19 -3.13 1.39 6.56
C PHE A 19 -1.90 0.93 5.75
N ALA A 20 -2.03 0.67 4.45
CA ALA A 20 -0.89 0.40 3.57
C ALA A 20 0.07 1.61 3.49
N ASP A 21 -0.47 2.84 3.49
CA ASP A 21 0.35 4.06 3.54
C ASP A 21 1.18 4.11 4.83
N HIS A 22 0.56 3.84 5.99
CA HIS A 22 1.26 3.90 7.28
C HIS A 22 2.42 2.91 7.39
N VAL A 23 2.20 1.65 7.01
CA VAL A 23 3.26 0.63 7.05
C VAL A 23 4.31 0.89 5.96
N GLY A 24 3.87 1.24 4.76
CA GLY A 24 4.75 1.55 3.63
C GLY A 24 5.67 2.73 3.90
N GLN A 25 5.18 3.82 4.50
CA GLN A 25 5.99 5.00 4.86
C GLN A 25 7.04 4.66 5.93
N ARG A 26 6.71 3.81 6.91
CA ARG A 26 7.69 3.34 7.89
C ARG A 26 8.78 2.49 7.26
N LEU A 27 8.43 1.63 6.28
CA LEU A 27 9.43 0.88 5.52
C LEU A 27 10.28 1.81 4.64
N ALA A 28 9.68 2.79 3.98
CA ALA A 28 10.39 3.79 3.18
C ALA A 28 11.37 4.65 4.02
N ALA A 29 11.08 4.87 5.30
CA ALA A 29 12.02 5.50 6.21
C ALA A 29 13.25 4.61 6.54
N CYS A 30 13.11 3.30 6.40
CA CYS A 30 14.19 2.34 6.64
C CYS A 30 15.03 2.05 5.40
N LEU A 31 14.46 2.13 4.21
CA LEU A 31 15.06 1.76 2.92
C LEU A 31 15.29 2.99 2.02
N PRO A 32 16.13 2.89 0.97
CA PRO A 32 16.20 3.90 -0.09
C PRO A 32 14.83 4.15 -0.74
N SER A 33 14.59 5.39 -1.15
CA SER A 33 13.29 5.85 -1.66
C SER A 33 12.79 5.08 -2.90
N ASN A 34 13.70 4.53 -3.69
CA ASN A 34 13.40 3.76 -4.91
C ASN A 34 13.08 2.28 -4.65
N GLN A 35 13.05 1.84 -3.38
CA GLN A 35 12.77 0.45 -3.00
C GLN A 35 11.37 0.24 -2.43
N VAL A 36 10.63 1.31 -2.17
CA VAL A 36 9.27 1.21 -1.66
C VAL A 36 8.33 2.03 -2.54
N CYS A 37 7.33 1.38 -3.12
CA CYS A 37 6.25 2.04 -3.85
C CYS A 37 4.97 1.94 -3.04
N ILE A 38 4.26 3.05 -2.85
CA ILE A 38 3.11 3.12 -1.94
C ILE A 38 1.93 3.72 -2.67
N ASN A 39 0.85 2.95 -2.80
CA ASN A 39 -0.43 3.37 -3.35
C ASN A 39 -0.30 4.24 -4.63
N PRO A 40 0.33 3.73 -5.69
CA PRO A 40 0.59 4.52 -6.91
C PRO A 40 -0.69 5.04 -7.57
N HIS A 41 -1.82 4.35 -7.43
CA HIS A 41 -3.15 4.82 -7.90
C HIS A 41 -3.90 5.65 -6.84
N GLY A 42 -3.31 5.82 -5.66
CA GLY A 42 -3.96 6.29 -4.45
C GLY A 42 -4.53 5.14 -3.62
N THR A 43 -5.14 5.47 -2.48
CA THR A 43 -5.72 4.47 -1.59
C THR A 43 -6.88 3.72 -2.24
N LEU A 44 -6.84 2.39 -2.12
CA LEU A 44 -7.87 1.47 -2.59
C LEU A 44 -8.38 0.65 -1.41
N TYR A 45 -9.68 0.51 -1.27
CA TYR A 45 -10.26 -0.04 -0.04
C TYR A 45 -10.82 -1.46 -0.19
N ASN A 46 -11.24 -1.82 -1.40
CA ASN A 46 -11.94 -3.07 -1.67
C ASN A 46 -11.14 -4.01 -2.59
N PRO A 47 -11.32 -5.32 -2.47
CA PRO A 47 -10.57 -6.30 -3.24
C PRO A 47 -10.79 -6.20 -4.76
N VAL A 48 -11.95 -5.71 -5.22
CA VAL A 48 -12.24 -5.58 -6.66
C VAL A 48 -11.37 -4.51 -7.29
N SER A 49 -11.35 -3.29 -6.72
CA SER A 49 -10.53 -2.18 -7.22
C SER A 49 -9.04 -2.50 -7.16
N ILE A 50 -8.56 -3.13 -6.06
CA ILE A 50 -7.17 -3.52 -5.90
C ILE A 50 -6.76 -4.54 -6.97
N ARG A 51 -7.58 -5.58 -7.18
CA ARG A 51 -7.30 -6.59 -8.20
C ARG A 51 -7.32 -5.99 -9.61
N ASN A 52 -8.28 -5.12 -9.91
CA ASN A 52 -8.39 -4.48 -11.23
C ASN A 52 -7.10 -3.70 -11.56
N VAL A 53 -6.59 -2.93 -10.61
CA VAL A 53 -5.31 -2.20 -10.77
C VAL A 53 -4.14 -3.16 -10.92
N LEU A 54 -4.01 -4.16 -10.05
CA LEU A 54 -2.90 -5.13 -10.11
C LEU A 54 -2.91 -5.94 -11.40
N ALA A 55 -4.08 -6.27 -11.95
CA ALA A 55 -4.20 -6.99 -13.22
C ALA A 55 -3.59 -6.22 -14.40
N THR A 56 -3.53 -4.89 -14.33
CA THR A 56 -2.87 -4.08 -15.38
C THR A 56 -1.37 -4.25 -15.44
N TYR A 57 -0.75 -4.87 -14.44
CA TYR A 57 0.68 -5.12 -14.36
C TYR A 57 1.07 -6.55 -14.73
N LEU A 58 0.14 -7.40 -15.12
CA LEU A 58 0.43 -8.74 -15.68
C LEU A 58 1.17 -8.62 -17.02
N ALA A 59 1.92 -9.63 -17.38
CA ALA A 59 2.84 -9.59 -18.52
C ALA A 59 2.16 -9.73 -19.91
N ASP A 60 0.87 -10.03 -19.96
CA ASP A 60 0.13 -10.23 -21.22
C ASP A 60 0.00 -8.93 -22.05
N ASP A 61 0.33 -9.02 -23.32
CA ASP A 61 0.82 -7.98 -24.25
C ASP A 61 -0.10 -6.78 -24.60
N VAL A 62 -1.28 -6.60 -24.04
CA VAL A 62 -2.16 -5.48 -24.44
C VAL A 62 -2.97 -4.94 -23.28
N VAL A 63 -2.33 -4.75 -22.13
CA VAL A 63 -3.06 -4.13 -21.02
C VAL A 63 -3.05 -2.62 -21.18
N LYS A 64 -4.23 -2.05 -21.40
CA LYS A 64 -4.41 -0.61 -21.31
C LYS A 64 -4.27 -0.21 -19.85
N PRO A 65 -3.46 0.81 -19.54
CA PRO A 65 -3.22 1.26 -18.16
C PRO A 65 -4.48 1.78 -17.46
N PHE A 66 -5.53 2.05 -18.22
CA PHE A 66 -6.84 2.51 -17.77
C PHE A 66 -7.90 2.30 -18.85
N SER A 67 -9.17 2.31 -18.45
CA SER A 67 -10.30 2.33 -19.37
C SER A 67 -10.53 3.74 -19.93
N GLU A 68 -10.70 3.89 -21.25
CA GLU A 68 -11.04 5.17 -21.85
C GLU A 68 -12.40 5.71 -21.38
N ALA A 69 -13.33 4.82 -21.00
CA ALA A 69 -14.62 5.18 -20.44
C ALA A 69 -14.54 5.73 -19.00
N GLY A 70 -13.41 5.53 -18.31
CA GLY A 70 -13.21 5.98 -16.93
C GLY A 70 -12.93 7.48 -16.79
N PHE A 71 -12.62 8.19 -17.88
CA PHE A 71 -12.41 9.64 -17.84
C PHE A 71 -13.72 10.39 -17.69
N PHE A 72 -13.73 11.39 -16.80
CA PHE A 72 -14.84 12.31 -16.65
C PHE A 72 -14.35 13.73 -16.39
N GLN A 73 -15.17 14.69 -16.76
CA GLN A 73 -14.92 16.09 -16.52
C GLN A 73 -15.72 16.52 -15.28
N LEU A 74 -15.05 17.13 -14.32
CA LEU A 74 -15.68 17.65 -13.12
C LEU A 74 -16.16 19.10 -13.34
N ASP A 75 -15.24 19.96 -13.81
CA ASP A 75 -15.44 21.36 -14.17
C ASP A 75 -14.85 21.64 -15.55
N SER A 76 -14.99 22.84 -16.07
CA SER A 76 -14.55 23.22 -17.43
C SER A 76 -13.08 22.90 -17.74
N ASP A 77 -12.23 22.86 -16.72
CA ASP A 77 -10.79 22.66 -16.80
C ASP A 77 -10.26 21.60 -15.82
N GLU A 78 -11.13 20.71 -15.33
CA GLU A 78 -10.77 19.67 -14.38
C GLU A 78 -11.23 18.29 -14.85
N TRP A 79 -10.26 17.47 -15.33
CA TRP A 79 -10.47 16.09 -15.74
C TRP A 79 -9.92 15.13 -14.69
N ARG A 80 -10.64 14.03 -14.46
CA ARG A 80 -10.32 12.94 -13.54
C ARG A 80 -10.60 11.58 -14.15
N HIS A 81 -10.20 10.53 -13.44
CA HIS A 81 -10.45 9.13 -13.82
C HIS A 81 -10.95 8.33 -12.63
N TRP A 82 -11.97 7.49 -12.84
CA TRP A 82 -12.62 6.72 -11.77
C TRP A 82 -11.71 5.72 -11.06
N ASP A 83 -10.64 5.24 -11.70
CA ASP A 83 -9.69 4.26 -11.12
C ASP A 83 -8.50 4.91 -10.42
N TYR A 84 -8.41 6.23 -10.37
CA TYR A 84 -7.29 6.94 -9.78
C TYR A 84 -7.73 7.91 -8.69
N ALA A 85 -6.82 8.21 -7.76
CA ALA A 85 -7.09 9.17 -6.70
C ALA A 85 -7.20 10.60 -7.22
N THR A 86 -7.82 11.46 -6.42
CA THR A 86 -8.06 12.88 -6.75
C THR A 86 -6.77 13.67 -7.06
N LYS A 87 -5.61 13.23 -6.57
CA LYS A 87 -4.32 13.87 -6.91
C LYS A 87 -4.01 13.83 -8.41
N TYR A 88 -4.59 12.87 -9.15
CA TYR A 88 -4.48 12.78 -10.59
C TYR A 88 -5.59 13.60 -11.24
N THR A 89 -5.31 14.87 -11.43
CA THR A 89 -6.20 15.87 -12.04
C THR A 89 -5.40 16.66 -13.07
N ALA A 90 -6.02 16.96 -14.22
CA ALA A 90 -5.42 17.77 -15.27
C ALA A 90 -6.48 18.66 -15.96
N SER A 91 -6.02 19.69 -16.65
CA SER A 91 -6.88 20.64 -17.36
C SER A 91 -7.48 20.08 -18.66
N SER A 92 -7.01 18.93 -19.12
CA SER A 92 -7.57 18.25 -20.29
C SER A 92 -7.47 16.74 -20.15
N ARG A 93 -8.37 16.01 -20.85
CA ARG A 93 -8.34 14.55 -20.93
C ARG A 93 -6.99 14.04 -21.44
N ALA A 94 -6.42 14.69 -22.46
CA ALA A 94 -5.14 14.28 -23.05
C ALA A 94 -3.99 14.43 -22.06
N ALA A 95 -3.92 15.54 -21.32
CA ALA A 95 -2.91 15.77 -20.29
C ALA A 95 -3.04 14.75 -19.15
N LEU A 96 -4.26 14.47 -18.70
CA LEU A 96 -4.49 13.44 -17.69
C LEU A 96 -4.07 12.05 -18.19
N ALA A 97 -4.45 11.68 -19.41
CA ALA A 97 -4.08 10.40 -19.99
C ALA A 97 -2.55 10.21 -20.09
N THR A 98 -1.81 11.27 -20.40
CA THR A 98 -0.34 11.24 -20.40
C THR A 98 0.20 11.01 -18.98
N MET A 99 -0.25 11.79 -18.01
CA MET A 99 0.12 11.63 -16.59
C MET A 99 -0.14 10.20 -16.08
N LEU A 100 -1.31 9.64 -16.38
CA LEU A 100 -1.68 8.30 -15.94
C LEU A 100 -0.83 7.20 -16.61
N ARG A 101 -0.45 7.36 -17.89
CA ARG A 101 0.46 6.43 -18.58
C ARG A 101 1.86 6.45 -17.98
N GLU A 102 2.38 7.64 -17.67
CA GLU A 102 3.70 7.80 -17.05
C GLU A 102 3.72 7.13 -15.66
N GLU A 103 2.73 7.40 -14.83
CA GLU A 103 2.59 6.76 -13.50
C GLU A 103 2.46 5.23 -13.60
N TRP A 104 1.63 4.76 -14.53
CA TRP A 104 1.47 3.33 -14.76
C TRP A 104 2.80 2.69 -15.21
N GLN A 105 3.54 3.33 -16.12
CA GLN A 105 4.82 2.80 -16.59
C GLN A 105 5.85 2.69 -15.47
N LEU A 106 5.97 3.75 -14.64
CA LEU A 106 6.85 3.75 -13.46
C LEU A 106 6.49 2.62 -12.49
N THR A 107 5.21 2.44 -12.23
CA THR A 107 4.72 1.38 -11.35
C THR A 107 4.92 -0.01 -11.96
N ALA A 108 4.65 -0.19 -13.25
CA ALA A 108 4.88 -1.45 -13.94
C ALA A 108 6.36 -1.86 -13.90
N ASP A 109 7.26 -0.90 -14.12
CA ASP A 109 8.71 -1.13 -14.01
C ASP A 109 9.14 -1.47 -12.58
N PHE A 110 8.47 -0.89 -11.58
CA PHE A 110 8.67 -1.25 -10.18
C PHE A 110 8.20 -2.68 -9.90
N VAL A 111 6.97 -3.03 -10.29
CA VAL A 111 6.35 -4.35 -10.06
C VAL A 111 7.19 -5.47 -10.66
N ARG A 112 7.71 -5.30 -11.88
CA ARG A 112 8.58 -6.31 -12.52
C ARG A 112 9.83 -6.64 -11.69
N ARG A 113 10.27 -5.73 -10.84
CA ARG A 113 11.49 -5.85 -10.02
C ARG A 113 11.20 -5.92 -8.52
N ALA A 114 9.93 -6.00 -8.13
CA ALA A 114 9.53 -6.13 -6.74
C ALA A 114 9.89 -7.52 -6.19
N ASP A 115 10.23 -7.58 -4.92
CA ASP A 115 10.38 -8.85 -4.18
C ASP A 115 9.05 -9.25 -3.53
N ALA A 116 8.23 -8.26 -3.18
CA ALA A 116 6.95 -8.50 -2.53
C ALA A 116 5.87 -7.45 -2.87
N LEU A 117 4.63 -7.93 -2.92
CA LEU A 117 3.42 -7.11 -2.89
C LEU A 117 2.78 -7.21 -1.50
N PHE A 118 2.55 -6.08 -0.87
CA PHE A 118 1.83 -5.98 0.40
C PHE A 118 0.44 -5.37 0.14
N ILE A 119 -0.60 -6.20 0.25
CA ILE A 119 -1.97 -5.87 -0.14
C ILE A 119 -2.85 -5.73 1.10
N THR A 120 -3.43 -4.53 1.29
CA THR A 120 -4.29 -4.25 2.45
C THR A 120 -5.75 -4.12 2.04
N PHE A 121 -6.54 -5.14 2.29
CA PHE A 121 -8.00 -5.06 2.18
C PHE A 121 -8.60 -4.26 3.33
N SER A 122 -9.73 -3.61 3.08
CA SER A 122 -10.40 -2.81 4.11
C SER A 122 -11.90 -3.07 4.23
N THR A 123 -12.61 -3.14 3.12
CA THR A 123 -14.04 -3.44 3.04
C THR A 123 -14.32 -4.23 1.76
N ASP A 124 -15.39 -5.01 1.77
CA ASP A 124 -15.92 -5.70 0.59
C ASP A 124 -17.05 -4.91 -0.10
N HIS A 125 -17.36 -3.72 0.41
CA HIS A 125 -18.26 -2.79 -0.26
C HIS A 125 -17.61 -2.15 -1.46
N VAL A 126 -18.32 -2.13 -2.58
CA VAL A 126 -17.91 -1.55 -3.86
C VAL A 126 -18.93 -0.50 -4.32
N TYR A 127 -18.45 0.45 -5.11
CA TYR A 127 -19.27 1.50 -5.69
C TYR A 127 -19.24 1.38 -7.21
N CYS A 128 -20.39 1.19 -7.84
CA CYS A 128 -20.53 1.14 -9.28
C CYS A 128 -21.32 2.34 -9.78
N LEU A 129 -20.94 2.93 -10.91
CA LEU A 129 -21.72 4.00 -11.53
C LEU A 129 -23.06 3.45 -12.02
N ARG A 130 -24.12 4.26 -11.85
CA ARG A 130 -25.48 3.90 -12.32
C ARG A 130 -25.67 4.16 -13.80
N GLU A 131 -24.94 5.12 -14.36
CA GLU A 131 -25.12 5.62 -15.72
C GLU A 131 -23.79 5.93 -16.39
N GLY A 132 -23.80 6.19 -17.70
CA GLY A 132 -22.64 6.55 -18.50
C GLY A 132 -21.91 5.33 -19.09
N GLU A 133 -20.83 5.58 -19.81
CA GLU A 133 -20.04 4.53 -20.46
C GLU A 133 -19.30 3.63 -19.46
N TYR A 134 -19.03 4.13 -18.24
CA TYR A 134 -18.41 3.38 -17.13
C TYR A 134 -19.44 2.74 -16.20
N ARG A 135 -20.70 2.64 -16.65
CA ARG A 135 -21.80 2.04 -15.89
C ARG A 135 -21.46 0.61 -15.47
N ASP A 136 -21.89 0.26 -14.27
CA ASP A 136 -21.69 -1.05 -13.63
C ASP A 136 -20.23 -1.43 -13.36
N ALA A 137 -19.25 -0.63 -13.77
CA ALA A 137 -17.87 -0.81 -13.36
C ALA A 137 -17.66 -0.34 -11.91
N CYS A 138 -16.87 -1.12 -11.15
CA CYS A 138 -16.47 -0.73 -9.83
C CYS A 138 -15.46 0.41 -9.90
N VAL A 139 -15.78 1.56 -9.32
CA VAL A 139 -14.89 2.71 -9.23
C VAL A 139 -13.92 2.57 -8.05
N ALA A 140 -12.67 2.95 -8.25
CA ALA A 140 -11.68 2.98 -7.18
C ALA A 140 -11.81 4.22 -6.29
N ASN A 141 -12.31 5.33 -6.84
CA ASN A 141 -12.51 6.58 -6.12
C ASN A 141 -13.79 7.29 -6.57
N CYS A 142 -14.64 7.66 -5.62
CA CYS A 142 -15.86 8.41 -5.89
C CYS A 142 -15.63 9.92 -6.09
N HIS A 143 -14.42 10.43 -5.91
CA HIS A 143 -14.02 11.83 -6.11
C HIS A 143 -14.92 12.86 -5.40
N LYS A 144 -15.49 12.48 -4.25
CA LYS A 144 -16.48 13.28 -3.49
C LYS A 144 -17.73 13.63 -4.31
N GLN A 145 -18.01 12.89 -5.37
CA GLN A 145 -19.21 13.09 -6.17
C GLN A 145 -20.47 12.65 -5.38
N PRO A 146 -21.64 13.19 -5.72
CA PRO A 146 -22.89 12.85 -5.05
C PRO A 146 -23.17 11.37 -5.06
N MET A 147 -23.47 10.78 -3.90
CA MET A 147 -23.68 9.32 -3.74
C MET A 147 -24.82 8.76 -4.62
N ARG A 148 -25.77 9.62 -5.07
CA ARG A 148 -26.82 9.22 -6.02
C ARG A 148 -26.31 8.74 -7.38
N LEU A 149 -25.05 9.07 -7.73
CA LEU A 149 -24.42 8.59 -8.96
C LEU A 149 -23.98 7.13 -8.86
N PHE A 150 -23.87 6.61 -7.66
CA PHE A 150 -23.34 5.29 -7.41
C PHE A 150 -24.40 4.34 -6.89
N ARG A 151 -24.21 3.06 -7.21
CA ARG A 151 -24.82 1.93 -6.54
C ARG A 151 -23.76 1.33 -5.62
N GLU A 152 -24.03 1.28 -4.32
CA GLU A 152 -23.19 0.61 -3.34
C GLU A 152 -23.66 -0.84 -3.19
N GLU A 153 -22.74 -1.77 -3.26
CA GLU A 153 -23.00 -3.21 -3.20
C GLU A 153 -21.93 -3.91 -2.35
N VAL A 154 -22.29 -5.04 -1.77
CA VAL A 154 -21.32 -5.99 -1.23
C VAL A 154 -20.84 -6.87 -2.39
N ALA A 155 -19.52 -6.98 -2.56
CA ALA A 155 -18.95 -7.78 -3.63
C ALA A 155 -19.34 -9.26 -3.46
N ASP A 156 -19.74 -9.90 -4.56
CA ASP A 156 -20.15 -11.31 -4.54
C ASP A 156 -18.97 -12.22 -4.16
N TRP A 157 -19.17 -13.05 -3.16
CA TRP A 157 -18.15 -13.92 -2.60
C TRP A 157 -17.54 -14.89 -3.62
N ASN A 158 -18.37 -15.58 -4.39
CA ASN A 158 -17.90 -16.57 -5.35
C ASN A 158 -17.08 -15.91 -6.46
N THR A 159 -17.57 -14.76 -6.92
CA THR A 159 -16.89 -13.93 -7.92
C THR A 159 -15.53 -13.45 -7.40
N LEU A 160 -15.45 -12.97 -6.14
CA LEU A 160 -14.19 -12.55 -5.53
C LEU A 160 -13.18 -13.68 -5.46
N CYS A 161 -13.58 -14.85 -4.94
CA CYS A 161 -12.71 -16.02 -4.85
C CYS A 161 -12.18 -16.41 -6.22
N ALA A 162 -13.06 -16.57 -7.22
CA ALA A 162 -12.69 -16.97 -8.57
C ALA A 162 -11.72 -15.96 -9.22
N GLN A 163 -12.01 -14.68 -9.11
CA GLN A 163 -11.19 -13.62 -9.70
C GLN A 163 -9.83 -13.45 -9.05
N TRP A 164 -9.74 -13.56 -7.71
CA TRP A 164 -8.46 -13.50 -7.01
C TRP A 164 -7.61 -14.75 -7.26
N THR A 165 -8.22 -15.93 -7.29
CA THR A 165 -7.51 -17.18 -7.65
C THR A 165 -6.94 -17.10 -9.07
N ALA A 166 -7.74 -16.63 -10.05
CA ALA A 166 -7.27 -16.45 -11.42
C ALA A 166 -6.13 -15.41 -11.51
N PHE A 167 -6.27 -14.27 -10.83
CA PHE A 167 -5.23 -13.24 -10.77
C PHE A 167 -3.93 -13.78 -10.16
N LEU A 168 -3.99 -14.43 -8.99
CA LEU A 168 -2.80 -14.95 -8.33
C LEU A 168 -2.13 -16.09 -9.12
N SER A 169 -2.91 -16.91 -9.83
CA SER A 169 -2.37 -17.93 -10.73
C SER A 169 -1.57 -17.31 -11.88
N ALA A 170 -2.11 -16.27 -12.51
CA ALA A 170 -1.40 -15.52 -13.55
C ALA A 170 -0.19 -14.79 -12.98
N TYR A 171 -0.34 -14.12 -11.84
CA TYR A 171 0.74 -13.38 -11.18
C TYR A 171 1.89 -14.31 -10.76
N HIS A 172 1.60 -15.47 -10.20
CA HIS A 172 2.61 -16.47 -9.83
C HIS A 172 3.34 -17.04 -11.05
N ARG A 173 2.63 -17.24 -12.16
CA ARG A 173 3.25 -17.66 -13.43
C ARG A 173 4.24 -16.59 -13.93
N ASP A 174 3.84 -15.31 -13.90
CA ASP A 174 4.63 -14.21 -14.45
C ASP A 174 5.77 -13.77 -13.50
N TYR A 175 5.53 -13.87 -12.19
CA TYR A 175 6.45 -13.44 -11.13
C TYR A 175 6.67 -14.50 -10.04
N PRO A 176 7.24 -15.69 -10.38
CA PRO A 176 7.29 -16.85 -9.46
C PRO A 176 8.18 -16.65 -8.22
N LYS A 177 9.07 -15.66 -8.24
CA LYS A 177 9.99 -15.37 -7.13
C LYS A 177 9.45 -14.32 -6.15
N GLN A 178 8.45 -13.56 -6.57
CA GLN A 178 7.85 -12.55 -5.72
C GLN A 178 6.98 -13.20 -4.64
N LYS A 179 6.69 -12.45 -3.57
CA LYS A 179 5.76 -12.87 -2.52
C LYS A 179 4.56 -11.93 -2.48
N VAL A 180 3.40 -12.48 -2.18
CA VAL A 180 2.18 -11.69 -1.97
C VAL A 180 1.79 -11.80 -0.51
N ILE A 181 1.71 -10.66 0.17
CA ILE A 181 1.34 -10.58 1.56
C ILE A 181 0.01 -9.85 1.66
N PHE A 182 -1.00 -10.54 2.16
CA PHE A 182 -2.26 -9.90 2.52
C PHE A 182 -2.25 -9.44 3.96
N THR A 183 -2.95 -8.34 4.22
CA THR A 183 -3.36 -7.92 5.55
C THR A 183 -4.75 -7.31 5.49
N LEU A 184 -5.45 -7.31 6.61
CA LEU A 184 -6.74 -6.67 6.75
C LEU A 184 -6.60 -5.37 7.54
N SER A 185 -7.11 -4.27 6.99
CA SER A 185 -7.11 -2.98 7.65
C SER A 185 -7.92 -3.00 8.95
N PRO A 186 -7.37 -2.51 10.05
CA PRO A 186 -8.09 -2.42 11.33
C PRO A 186 -9.08 -1.25 11.39
N TYR A 187 -9.18 -0.43 10.34
CA TYR A 187 -10.17 0.65 10.26
C TYR A 187 -11.60 0.13 10.41
N ARG A 188 -12.43 0.80 11.22
CA ARG A 188 -13.81 0.44 11.53
C ARG A 188 -14.79 1.26 10.69
N TYR A 189 -15.57 0.61 9.84
CA TYR A 189 -16.58 1.24 9.00
C TYR A 189 -17.89 1.50 9.74
N ALA A 190 -17.93 2.54 10.59
CA ALA A 190 -19.13 2.93 11.33
C ALA A 190 -20.32 3.30 10.42
N LYS A 191 -20.05 3.74 9.19
CA LYS A 191 -21.07 4.06 8.19
C LYS A 191 -22.05 2.91 7.96
N TYR A 192 -21.59 1.68 8.01
CA TYR A 192 -22.41 0.50 7.77
C TYR A 192 -23.01 -0.08 9.09
N GLY A 193 -22.61 0.47 10.24
CA GLY A 193 -22.84 -0.14 11.54
C GLY A 193 -21.81 -1.22 11.86
N MET A 194 -21.60 -1.46 13.17
CA MET A 194 -20.53 -2.36 13.63
C MET A 194 -20.79 -3.82 13.25
N HIS A 195 -22.04 -4.23 13.12
CA HIS A 195 -22.38 -5.59 12.69
C HIS A 195 -21.96 -5.84 11.24
N GLU A 196 -22.36 -4.96 10.32
CA GLU A 196 -21.96 -5.11 8.91
C GLU A 196 -20.44 -4.94 8.71
N ASN A 197 -19.81 -4.04 9.48
CA ASN A 197 -18.35 -3.99 9.49
C ASN A 197 -17.73 -5.34 9.90
N ALA A 198 -18.25 -6.01 10.92
CA ALA A 198 -17.76 -7.32 11.36
C ALA A 198 -17.97 -8.39 10.26
N LEU A 199 -19.14 -8.41 9.61
CA LEU A 199 -19.42 -9.32 8.49
C LEU A 199 -18.48 -9.07 7.30
N SER A 200 -18.26 -7.80 6.92
CA SER A 200 -17.31 -7.42 5.88
C SER A 200 -15.89 -7.92 6.19
N LYS A 201 -15.40 -7.67 7.41
CA LYS A 201 -14.08 -8.15 7.85
C LYS A 201 -14.00 -9.68 7.83
N SER A 202 -15.03 -10.37 8.27
CA SER A 202 -15.07 -11.84 8.27
C SER A 202 -15.01 -12.43 6.87
N ARG A 203 -15.78 -11.88 5.91
CA ARG A 203 -15.72 -12.29 4.51
C ARG A 203 -14.31 -12.08 3.91
N LEU A 204 -13.68 -10.94 4.20
CA LEU A 204 -12.33 -10.65 3.72
C LEU A 204 -11.27 -11.57 4.36
N LEU A 205 -11.39 -11.91 5.65
CA LEU A 205 -10.50 -12.87 6.30
C LEU A 205 -10.64 -14.27 5.70
N LEU A 206 -11.86 -14.73 5.44
CA LEU A 206 -12.11 -16.01 4.78
C LEU A 206 -11.54 -16.05 3.34
N LEU A 207 -11.65 -14.93 2.59
CA LEU A 207 -11.02 -14.82 1.28
C LEU A 207 -9.50 -14.96 1.39
N ILE A 208 -8.87 -14.20 2.28
CA ILE A 208 -7.42 -14.26 2.49
C ILE A 208 -6.97 -15.66 2.91
N ASP A 209 -7.69 -16.29 3.83
CA ASP A 209 -7.40 -17.65 4.30
C ASP A 209 -7.46 -18.67 3.15
N SER A 210 -8.49 -18.59 2.31
CA SER A 210 -8.60 -19.45 1.12
C SER A 210 -7.39 -19.25 0.19
N LEU A 211 -7.03 -18.00 -0.11
CA LEU A 211 -5.90 -17.70 -0.98
C LEU A 211 -4.56 -18.16 -0.39
N CYS A 212 -4.36 -18.03 0.91
CA CYS A 212 -3.17 -18.53 1.60
C CYS A 212 -3.08 -20.07 1.52
N ARG A 213 -4.19 -20.78 1.64
CA ARG A 213 -4.24 -22.25 1.51
C ARG A 213 -3.94 -22.70 0.07
N ASP A 214 -4.53 -22.01 -0.91
CA ASP A 214 -4.43 -22.40 -2.32
C ASP A 214 -3.04 -22.14 -2.90
N PHE A 215 -2.35 -21.08 -2.46
CA PHE A 215 -1.07 -20.66 -3.01
C PHE A 215 0.14 -20.90 -2.09
N GLY A 216 -0.06 -21.45 -0.89
CA GLY A 216 0.99 -21.90 0.02
C GLY A 216 2.05 -20.83 0.31
N SER A 217 3.33 -21.15 0.07
CA SER A 217 4.44 -20.24 0.38
C SER A 217 4.54 -19.00 -0.52
N PHE A 218 3.73 -18.92 -1.60
CA PHE A 218 3.68 -17.74 -2.48
C PHE A 218 2.85 -16.62 -1.86
N VAL A 219 1.77 -16.98 -1.15
CA VAL A 219 0.85 -16.06 -0.47
C VAL A 219 0.94 -16.24 1.04
N SER A 220 0.97 -15.15 1.78
CA SER A 220 0.93 -15.17 3.25
C SER A 220 0.07 -14.04 3.81
N TYR A 221 -0.28 -14.16 5.09
CA TYR A 221 -1.07 -13.18 5.82
C TYR A 221 -0.28 -12.57 6.97
N PHE A 222 -0.32 -11.23 7.07
CA PHE A 222 0.17 -10.50 8.23
C PHE A 222 -1.02 -10.01 9.06
N PRO A 223 -1.16 -10.39 10.33
CA PRO A 223 -2.39 -10.26 11.12
C PRO A 223 -2.56 -8.88 11.77
N ALA A 224 -2.45 -7.79 10.97
CA ALA A 224 -2.58 -6.43 11.51
C ALA A 224 -3.94 -6.13 12.13
N TYR A 225 -5.00 -6.75 11.62
CA TYR A 225 -6.35 -6.59 12.15
C TYR A 225 -6.45 -7.19 13.54
N GLU A 226 -6.01 -8.42 13.74
CA GLU A 226 -6.04 -9.14 15.01
C GLU A 226 -5.11 -8.52 16.05
N ILE A 227 -3.95 -8.01 15.65
CA ILE A 227 -3.06 -7.29 16.55
C ILE A 227 -3.81 -6.12 17.22
N ILE A 228 -4.61 -5.36 16.47
CA ILE A 228 -5.33 -4.23 17.03
C ILE A 228 -6.61 -4.66 17.77
N THR A 229 -7.38 -5.60 17.21
CA THR A 229 -8.69 -5.97 17.76
C THR A 229 -8.60 -6.93 18.92
N ASP A 230 -7.60 -7.79 18.95
CA ASP A 230 -7.50 -8.87 19.94
C ASP A 230 -6.31 -8.71 20.88
N GLU A 231 -5.13 -8.38 20.37
CA GLU A 231 -3.94 -8.23 21.21
C GLU A 231 -3.94 -6.90 21.97
N LEU A 232 -4.13 -5.76 21.28
CA LEU A 232 -4.19 -4.44 21.93
C LEU A 232 -5.54 -4.17 22.58
N ARG A 233 -6.63 -4.47 21.93
CA ARG A 233 -8.00 -4.62 22.43
C ARG A 233 -8.58 -3.49 23.30
N ASP A 234 -8.06 -2.27 23.22
CA ASP A 234 -8.45 -1.14 24.06
C ASP A 234 -8.72 0.10 23.18
N TYR A 235 -9.73 0.90 23.56
CA TYR A 235 -10.08 2.12 22.83
C TYR A 235 -8.97 3.18 22.80
N ARG A 236 -8.02 3.18 23.72
CA ARG A 236 -6.83 4.06 23.67
C ARG A 236 -5.95 3.83 22.46
N PHE A 237 -6.08 2.68 21.80
CA PHE A 237 -5.37 2.34 20.56
C PHE A 237 -6.11 2.79 19.30
N TYR A 238 -7.22 3.50 19.46
CA TYR A 238 -7.92 4.22 18.39
C TYR A 238 -7.66 5.72 18.48
N ALA A 239 -7.71 6.40 17.34
CA ALA A 239 -7.69 7.86 17.26
C ALA A 239 -8.96 8.47 17.87
N SER A 240 -9.04 9.78 17.96
CA SER A 240 -10.19 10.50 18.55
C SER A 240 -11.53 10.22 17.85
N ASP A 241 -11.51 9.79 16.60
CA ASP A 241 -12.70 9.37 15.85
C ASP A 241 -13.21 7.97 16.21
N MET A 242 -12.46 7.20 17.00
CA MET A 242 -12.76 5.83 17.40
C MET A 242 -12.86 4.82 16.23
N LEU A 243 -12.35 5.19 15.07
CA LEU A 243 -12.42 4.39 13.83
C LEU A 243 -11.03 4.04 13.30
N HIS A 244 -10.12 5.02 13.25
CA HIS A 244 -8.74 4.81 12.84
C HIS A 244 -7.89 4.32 14.02
N PRO A 245 -6.92 3.44 13.78
CA PRO A 245 -5.88 3.16 14.77
C PRO A 245 -5.11 4.43 15.16
N SER A 246 -4.74 4.53 16.43
CA SER A 246 -3.86 5.61 16.91
C SER A 246 -2.42 5.40 16.40
N GLU A 247 -1.60 6.45 16.43
CA GLU A 247 -0.17 6.33 16.11
C GLU A 247 0.53 5.29 16.98
N GLN A 248 0.19 5.22 18.27
CA GLN A 248 0.73 4.21 19.18
C GLN A 248 0.40 2.78 18.72
N ALA A 249 -0.84 2.56 18.24
CA ALA A 249 -1.23 1.25 17.72
C ALA A 249 -0.48 0.91 16.42
N ILE A 250 -0.31 1.90 15.54
CA ILE A 250 0.43 1.71 14.29
C ILE A 250 1.91 1.45 14.57
N ASP A 251 2.51 2.10 15.56
CA ASP A 251 3.89 1.83 15.98
C ASP A 251 4.04 0.41 16.52
N TYR A 252 3.10 -0.06 17.32
CA TYR A 252 3.10 -1.44 17.79
C TYR A 252 2.98 -2.45 16.64
N VAL A 253 2.04 -2.24 15.71
CA VAL A 253 1.92 -3.09 14.52
C VAL A 253 3.20 -3.07 13.69
N TRP A 254 3.85 -1.92 13.58
CA TRP A 254 5.15 -1.81 12.90
C TRP A 254 6.24 -2.63 13.57
N GLU A 255 6.33 -2.63 14.90
CA GLU A 255 7.28 -3.47 15.65
C GLU A 255 7.04 -4.96 15.36
N GLN A 256 5.76 -5.40 15.39
CA GLN A 256 5.38 -6.76 15.02
C GLN A 256 5.75 -7.07 13.57
N PHE A 257 5.50 -6.15 12.64
CA PHE A 257 5.85 -6.31 11.24
C PHE A 257 7.37 -6.45 11.04
N THR A 258 8.18 -5.63 11.71
CA THR A 258 9.64 -5.74 11.61
C THR A 258 10.16 -7.07 12.16
N THR A 259 9.59 -7.55 13.26
CA THR A 259 9.90 -8.86 13.82
C THR A 259 9.53 -10.00 12.88
N TRP A 260 8.39 -9.85 12.17
CA TRP A 260 7.87 -10.85 11.26
C TRP A 260 8.60 -10.87 9.91
N ALA A 261 8.97 -9.71 9.35
CA ALA A 261 9.44 -9.56 7.97
C ALA A 261 10.94 -9.30 7.82
N PHE A 262 11.61 -8.69 8.83
CA PHE A 262 12.99 -8.26 8.67
C PHE A 262 13.97 -9.39 8.94
N THR A 263 14.97 -9.51 8.07
CA THR A 263 16.16 -10.29 8.39
C THR A 263 17.01 -9.56 9.43
N PRO A 264 17.90 -10.26 10.18
CA PRO A 264 18.88 -9.61 11.04
C PRO A 264 19.74 -8.58 10.30
N GLN A 265 20.00 -8.83 9.01
CA GLN A 265 20.74 -7.92 8.14
C GLN A 265 19.98 -6.61 7.90
N LEU A 266 18.68 -6.69 7.57
CA LEU A 266 17.85 -5.50 7.37
C LEU A 266 17.67 -4.73 8.70
N THR A 267 17.49 -5.42 9.80
CA THR A 267 17.40 -4.79 11.14
C THR A 267 18.65 -3.98 11.47
N ALA A 268 19.84 -4.52 11.20
CA ALA A 268 21.09 -3.82 11.39
C ALA A 268 21.23 -2.61 10.45
N TYR A 269 20.92 -2.80 9.17
CA TYR A 269 20.91 -1.75 8.15
C TYR A 269 20.00 -0.58 8.54
N ALA A 270 18.74 -0.86 8.86
CA ALA A 270 17.73 0.14 9.20
C ALA A 270 18.14 0.96 10.43
N ARG A 271 18.67 0.29 11.46
CA ARG A 271 19.18 0.94 12.66
C ARG A 271 20.35 1.89 12.36
N GLU A 272 21.34 1.42 11.59
CA GLU A 272 22.52 2.21 11.24
C GLU A 272 22.12 3.41 10.36
N ARG A 273 21.25 3.18 9.34
CA ARG A 273 20.74 4.22 8.44
C ARG A 273 19.93 5.27 9.19
N SER A 274 18.99 4.87 10.03
CA SER A 274 18.14 5.79 10.81
C SER A 274 18.97 6.66 11.77
N ALA A 275 20.05 6.13 12.35
CA ALA A 275 20.94 6.90 13.19
C ALA A 275 21.68 7.99 12.39
N ILE A 276 22.14 7.69 11.18
CA ILE A 276 22.81 8.66 10.31
C ILE A 276 21.81 9.73 9.82
N LEU A 277 20.62 9.33 9.35
CA LEU A 277 19.61 10.28 8.87
C LEU A 277 19.16 11.25 9.98
N ARG A 278 19.04 10.77 11.21
CA ARG A 278 18.74 11.61 12.38
C ARG A 278 19.88 12.59 12.68
N ASP A 279 21.14 12.12 12.65
CA ASP A 279 22.31 12.98 12.85
C ASP A 279 22.38 14.05 11.74
N MET A 280 22.02 13.74 10.48
CA MET A 280 21.98 14.69 9.36
C MET A 280 20.89 15.78 9.53
N GLN A 281 19.80 15.48 10.22
CA GLN A 281 18.73 16.45 10.50
C GLN A 281 19.04 17.36 11.69
N HIS A 282 20.13 17.10 12.43
CA HIS A 282 20.50 17.90 13.58
C HIS A 282 20.83 19.34 13.19
N ARG A 283 20.15 20.31 13.79
CA ARG A 283 20.37 21.75 13.61
C ARG A 283 21.19 22.27 14.81
N PRO A 284 22.42 22.75 14.60
CA PRO A 284 23.23 23.27 15.71
C PRO A 284 22.72 24.63 16.19
N ILE A 285 22.81 24.89 17.49
CA ILE A 285 22.55 26.21 18.06
C ILE A 285 23.70 27.17 17.65
N ASN A 286 24.94 26.70 17.63
CA ASN A 286 26.10 27.44 17.15
C ASN A 286 26.87 26.64 16.09
N PRO A 287 26.67 26.96 14.79
CA PRO A 287 27.29 26.25 13.66
C PRO A 287 28.85 26.32 13.65
N ASN A 288 29.41 27.34 14.26
CA ASN A 288 30.87 27.59 14.29
C ASN A 288 31.58 27.03 15.52
N SER A 289 30.85 26.34 16.39
CA SER A 289 31.47 25.77 17.62
C SER A 289 32.35 24.58 17.28
N GLU A 290 33.43 24.41 18.05
CA GLU A 290 34.31 23.25 17.95
C GLU A 290 33.56 21.92 18.16
N ALA A 291 32.57 21.91 19.07
CA ALA A 291 31.72 20.76 19.31
C ALA A 291 30.93 20.36 18.05
N HIS A 292 30.42 21.35 17.27
CA HIS A 292 29.73 21.08 16.02
C HIS A 292 30.70 20.55 14.95
N GLN A 293 31.89 21.07 14.83
CA GLN A 293 32.89 20.57 13.89
C GLN A 293 33.28 19.12 14.20
N GLN A 294 33.47 18.77 15.47
CA GLN A 294 33.71 17.39 15.90
C GLN A 294 32.52 16.48 15.64
N PHE A 295 31.29 16.98 15.78
CA PHE A 295 30.08 16.24 15.41
C PHE A 295 30.06 15.95 13.91
N LEU A 296 30.33 16.91 13.05
CA LEU A 296 30.36 16.72 11.58
C LEU A 296 31.44 15.72 11.14
N GLN A 297 32.63 15.74 11.80
CA GLN A 297 33.68 14.74 11.54
C GLN A 297 33.19 13.33 11.88
N ARG A 298 32.54 13.15 13.03
CA ARG A 298 31.97 11.86 13.46
C ARG A 298 30.85 11.40 12.50
N LEU A 299 30.01 12.32 12.06
CA LEU A 299 28.95 12.00 11.10
C LEU A 299 29.53 11.56 9.76
N THR A 300 30.56 12.26 9.26
CA THR A 300 31.26 11.89 8.01
C THR A 300 31.85 10.49 8.11
N GLU A 301 32.51 10.17 9.23
CA GLU A 301 33.08 8.83 9.43
C GLU A 301 32.00 7.75 9.57
N LYS A 302 30.87 8.04 10.23
CA LYS A 302 29.70 7.13 10.25
C LYS A 302 29.17 6.85 8.86
N LYS A 303 28.98 7.88 8.02
CA LYS A 303 28.54 7.73 6.63
C LYS A 303 29.52 6.86 5.84
N ARG A 304 30.80 7.16 5.90
CA ARG A 304 31.83 6.39 5.21
C ARG A 304 31.82 4.90 5.60
N LYS A 305 31.67 4.59 6.91
CA LYS A 305 31.57 3.19 7.38
C LYS A 305 30.30 2.51 6.89
N PHE A 306 29.17 3.23 6.89
CA PHE A 306 27.92 2.73 6.40
C PHE A 306 28.01 2.41 4.88
N GLU A 307 28.50 3.36 4.09
CA GLU A 307 28.63 3.22 2.63
C GLU A 307 29.61 2.10 2.24
N ALA A 308 30.69 1.90 3.01
CA ALA A 308 31.62 0.79 2.79
C ALA A 308 30.98 -0.57 3.05
N LYS A 309 29.98 -0.65 3.95
CA LYS A 309 29.32 -1.90 4.35
C LYS A 309 28.06 -2.19 3.52
N TRP A 310 27.29 -1.16 3.18
CA TRP A 310 25.93 -1.29 2.68
C TRP A 310 25.69 -0.66 1.29
N GLY A 311 26.63 0.14 0.78
CA GLY A 311 26.43 0.98 -0.38
C GLY A 311 25.90 2.38 -0.03
N SER A 312 25.43 3.13 -1.05
CA SER A 312 24.92 4.50 -0.84
C SER A 312 23.82 4.54 0.23
N ILE A 313 23.80 5.63 0.99
CA ILE A 313 22.77 5.87 1.99
C ILE A 313 21.44 6.31 1.35
N ASP A 314 21.48 6.84 0.13
CA ASP A 314 20.34 7.35 -0.66
C ASP A 314 19.80 6.28 -1.62
#